data_966519b2e1cacb75f856b9b82bb0cd36
#
_entry.id   966519b2e1cacb75f856b9b82bb0cd36
#
_cell.length_a   1.000
_cell.length_b   1.000
_cell.length_c   1.000
_cell.angle_alpha   90.00
_cell.angle_beta   90.00
_cell.angle_gamma   90.00
#
_symmetry.space_group_name_H-M   'P 1'
#
loop_
_entity.id
_entity.type
_entity.pdbx_description
1 polymer ?
#
loop_
_entity_poly.entity_id
_entity_poly.type
_entity_poly.pdbx_seq_one_letter_code
_entity_poly.pdbx_strand_id
1 'polypeptide(L)'
;MFYHMLYFLKKGVAMNQCERRLFLIQSLLKEKGEFSDFRIPEGKEEQRLLLRALMNVRLPGEVSQKFLKIQDEYLQEELARKGIFDSDDLSPLQPGLYLWQGDITTLRCDAIVNAANSGLTGCYIPNHRCIDNAIHTYSGVQLRLYCDRMIKSQGYYEPTGRAKITPAFNLPCKYVLHTVGPIVYGSVTKQDVNLLRSCYLSCLKLAAEQDLKSIAFCCISTGEFHFPNQLAARIAVETAKEFLRTQSSIRKVIFNVFKENDRIIYDELLGKNQLS
;
A
#
# COMPACT_ATOMS: atom_id res chain seq x y z
N MET A 1 9.35 -3.57 34.97
CA MET A 1 8.74 -3.00 33.77
C MET A 1 7.29 -3.48 33.54
N PHE A 2 6.97 -4.78 33.69
CA PHE A 2 5.60 -5.33 33.59
C PHE A 2 4.60 -4.72 34.60
N TYR A 3 4.99 -4.47 35.84
CA TYR A 3 4.16 -3.87 36.90
C TYR A 3 3.77 -2.40 36.59
N HIS A 4 4.61 -1.65 35.89
CA HIS A 4 4.33 -0.26 35.53
C HIS A 4 3.24 -0.17 34.45
N MET A 5 3.26 -1.07 33.47
CA MET A 5 2.26 -1.12 32.39
C MET A 5 0.86 -1.53 32.86
N LEU A 6 0.78 -2.47 33.84
CA LEU A 6 -0.48 -2.84 34.51
C LEU A 6 -1.08 -1.71 35.36
N TYR A 7 -0.23 -0.83 35.88
CA TYR A 7 -0.64 0.31 36.71
C TYR A 7 -1.36 1.40 35.88
N PHE A 8 -0.89 1.67 34.66
CA PHE A 8 -1.51 2.66 33.75
C PHE A 8 -2.88 2.19 33.19
N LEU A 9 -3.04 0.89 32.94
CA LEU A 9 -4.32 0.33 32.48
C LEU A 9 -5.46 0.45 33.50
N LYS A 10 -5.15 0.66 34.78
CA LYS A 10 -6.14 0.82 35.85
C LYS A 10 -6.60 2.27 36.06
N LYS A 11 -5.93 3.27 35.49
CA LYS A 11 -6.21 4.72 35.73
C LYS A 11 -6.80 5.49 34.56
N GLY A 12 -7.14 4.89 33.42
CA GLY A 12 -7.70 5.61 32.27
C GLY A 12 -6.75 6.61 31.61
N VAL A 13 -5.44 6.55 31.89
CA VAL A 13 -4.43 7.39 31.24
C VAL A 13 -4.18 6.87 29.83
N ALA A 14 -4.29 7.76 28.84
CA ALA A 14 -3.99 7.42 27.43
C ALA A 14 -2.54 6.99 27.28
N MET A 15 -2.30 5.87 26.58
CA MET A 15 -0.96 5.37 26.29
C MET A 15 -0.22 6.35 25.36
N ASN A 16 1.05 6.65 25.68
CA ASN A 16 1.90 7.38 24.77
C ASN A 16 2.43 6.47 23.64
N GLN A 17 3.07 7.06 22.63
CA GLN A 17 3.52 6.34 21.43
C GLN A 17 4.58 5.26 21.73
N CYS A 18 5.42 5.44 22.74
CA CYS A 18 6.39 4.43 23.18
C CYS A 18 5.67 3.23 23.81
N GLU A 19 4.72 3.50 24.68
CA GLU A 19 3.92 2.46 25.35
C GLU A 19 3.07 1.65 24.36
N ARG A 20 2.43 2.30 23.37
CA ARG A 20 1.71 1.66 22.29
C ARG A 20 2.63 0.72 21.51
N ARG A 21 3.80 1.19 21.10
CA ARG A 21 4.78 0.41 20.34
C ARG A 21 5.24 -0.83 21.12
N LEU A 22 5.59 -0.68 22.39
CA LEU A 22 6.00 -1.79 23.24
C LEU A 22 4.85 -2.80 23.45
N PHE A 23 3.63 -2.31 23.67
CA PHE A 23 2.46 -3.19 23.78
C PHE A 23 2.25 -4.03 22.53
N LEU A 24 2.35 -3.42 21.33
CA LEU A 24 2.18 -4.12 20.06
C LEU A 24 3.28 -5.15 19.83
N ILE A 25 4.56 -4.80 20.10
CA ILE A 25 5.68 -5.73 20.00
C ILE A 25 5.46 -6.94 20.92
N GLN A 26 5.15 -6.70 22.21
CA GLN A 26 4.93 -7.76 23.19
C GLN A 26 3.74 -8.65 22.81
N SER A 27 2.65 -8.07 22.31
CA SER A 27 1.49 -8.81 21.85
C SER A 27 1.83 -9.75 20.70
N LEU A 28 2.56 -9.26 19.68
CA LEU A 28 2.95 -10.03 18.51
C LEU A 28 3.98 -11.12 18.85
N LEU A 29 4.92 -10.87 19.75
CA LEU A 29 5.85 -11.88 20.25
C LEU A 29 5.12 -12.98 21.00
N LYS A 30 4.14 -12.62 21.83
CA LYS A 30 3.33 -13.59 22.58
C LYS A 30 2.50 -14.50 21.68
N GLU A 31 1.96 -13.98 20.57
CA GLU A 31 1.22 -14.80 19.59
C GLU A 31 2.05 -15.96 19.03
N LYS A 32 3.36 -15.79 18.88
CA LYS A 32 4.26 -16.81 18.30
C LYS A 32 4.70 -17.88 19.28
N GLY A 33 4.54 -17.69 20.59
CA GLY A 33 4.89 -18.68 21.63
C GLY A 33 6.39 -18.98 21.81
N GLU A 34 7.22 -18.58 20.85
CA GLU A 34 8.65 -18.95 20.76
C GLU A 34 9.61 -17.89 21.33
N PHE A 35 9.06 -16.79 21.87
CA PHE A 35 9.86 -15.60 22.20
C PHE A 35 9.78 -15.19 23.68
N SER A 36 9.60 -16.15 24.61
CA SER A 36 9.59 -15.85 26.06
C SER A 36 10.85 -15.10 26.52
N ASP A 37 12.00 -15.42 25.89
CA ASP A 37 13.31 -14.89 26.25
C ASP A 37 13.82 -13.80 25.29
N PHE A 38 12.98 -13.36 24.34
CA PHE A 38 13.38 -12.34 23.37
C PHE A 38 13.54 -10.98 24.05
N ARG A 39 14.76 -10.42 24.00
CA ARG A 39 15.05 -9.09 24.54
C ARG A 39 14.66 -8.02 23.52
N ILE A 40 13.62 -7.24 23.85
CA ILE A 40 13.22 -6.08 23.04
C ILE A 40 14.33 -5.03 23.11
N PRO A 41 14.79 -4.47 21.96
CA PRO A 41 15.78 -3.40 21.91
C PRO A 41 15.35 -2.17 22.72
N GLU A 42 16.31 -1.40 23.22
CA GLU A 42 16.04 -0.15 23.95
C GLU A 42 15.83 1.04 23.00
N GLY A 43 16.47 1.03 21.83
CA GLY A 43 16.45 2.09 20.84
C GLY A 43 15.10 2.23 20.16
N LYS A 44 14.61 3.46 20.00
CA LYS A 44 13.31 3.78 19.39
C LYS A 44 13.21 3.27 17.94
N GLU A 45 14.24 3.48 17.14
CA GLU A 45 14.25 3.07 15.73
C GLU A 45 14.36 1.54 15.58
N GLU A 46 15.15 0.90 16.43
CA GLU A 46 15.21 -0.57 16.48
C GLU A 46 13.88 -1.19 16.86
N GLN A 47 13.15 -0.60 17.81
CA GLN A 47 11.80 -1.03 18.16
C GLN A 47 10.80 -0.81 17.02
N ARG A 48 10.92 0.26 16.24
CA ARG A 48 10.08 0.48 15.04
C ARG A 48 10.34 -0.58 13.98
N LEU A 49 11.60 -0.89 13.72
CA LEU A 49 11.99 -1.95 12.78
C LEU A 49 11.51 -3.32 13.26
N LEU A 50 11.64 -3.61 14.56
CA LEU A 50 11.13 -4.84 15.15
C LEU A 50 9.61 -4.95 15.02
N LEU A 51 8.87 -3.90 15.37
CA LEU A 51 7.41 -3.90 15.23
C LEU A 51 7.00 -4.14 13.78
N ARG A 52 7.63 -3.44 12.83
CA ARG A 52 7.38 -3.62 11.40
C ARG A 52 7.67 -5.06 10.96
N ALA A 53 8.81 -5.61 11.35
CA ALA A 53 9.19 -6.99 11.03
C ALA A 53 8.16 -8.00 11.56
N LEU A 54 7.71 -7.83 12.80
CA LEU A 54 6.68 -8.69 13.42
C LEU A 54 5.33 -8.59 12.68
N MET A 55 4.90 -7.38 12.31
CA MET A 55 3.69 -7.19 11.51
C MET A 55 3.83 -7.81 10.12
N ASN A 56 5.02 -7.75 9.50
CA ASN A 56 5.25 -8.32 8.17
C ASN A 56 5.14 -9.84 8.17
N VAL A 57 5.71 -10.51 9.15
CA VAL A 57 5.72 -11.99 9.22
C VAL A 57 4.47 -12.58 9.87
N ARG A 58 3.57 -11.74 10.43
CA ARG A 58 2.35 -12.20 11.05
C ARG A 58 1.41 -12.79 9.99
N LEU A 59 0.97 -14.03 10.20
CA LEU A 59 -0.04 -14.66 9.36
C LEU A 59 -1.42 -14.01 9.57
N PRO A 60 -2.34 -14.10 8.58
CA PRO A 60 -3.72 -13.64 8.74
C PRO A 60 -4.37 -14.35 9.95
N GLY A 61 -4.97 -13.59 10.82
CA GLY A 61 -5.62 -14.13 12.02
C GLY A 61 -6.28 -13.02 12.82
N GLU A 62 -7.26 -13.42 13.64
CA GLU A 62 -7.95 -12.49 14.52
C GLU A 62 -7.00 -11.90 15.57
N VAL A 63 -7.29 -10.68 15.96
CA VAL A 63 -6.65 -10.00 17.09
C VAL A 63 -7.73 -9.39 17.98
N SER A 64 -7.37 -9.12 19.24
CA SER A 64 -8.30 -8.49 20.17
C SER A 64 -8.65 -7.05 19.74
N GLN A 65 -9.85 -6.60 20.09
CA GLN A 65 -10.25 -5.20 19.86
C GLN A 65 -9.29 -4.20 20.53
N LYS A 66 -8.73 -4.59 21.67
CA LYS A 66 -7.69 -3.79 22.35
C LYS A 66 -6.43 -3.65 21.48
N PHE A 67 -5.98 -4.74 20.84
CA PHE A 67 -4.83 -4.68 19.94
C PHE A 67 -5.11 -3.74 18.77
N LEU A 68 -6.26 -3.89 18.10
CA LEU A 68 -6.65 -3.04 16.96
C LEU A 68 -6.67 -1.57 17.35
N LYS A 69 -7.34 -1.23 18.46
CA LYS A 69 -7.41 0.15 18.92
C LYS A 69 -6.03 0.76 19.17
N ILE A 70 -5.14 0.04 19.86
CA ILE A 70 -3.79 0.53 20.16
C ILE A 70 -2.95 0.63 18.88
N GLN A 71 -3.08 -0.34 17.96
CA GLN A 71 -2.42 -0.31 16.66
C GLN A 71 -2.88 0.89 15.83
N ASP A 72 -4.19 1.13 15.76
CA ASP A 72 -4.74 2.21 14.96
C ASP A 72 -4.29 3.57 15.52
N GLU A 73 -4.33 3.78 16.84
CA GLU A 73 -3.77 4.98 17.48
C GLU A 73 -2.27 5.14 17.19
N TYR A 74 -1.50 4.03 17.22
CA TYR A 74 -0.07 4.04 16.89
C TYR A 74 0.18 4.43 15.44
N LEU A 75 -0.53 3.82 14.49
CA LEU A 75 -0.34 4.05 13.05
C LEU A 75 -0.81 5.45 12.63
N GLN A 76 -1.91 5.96 13.20
CA GLN A 76 -2.38 7.32 12.94
C GLN A 76 -1.38 8.37 13.44
N GLU A 77 -0.75 8.18 14.61
CA GLU A 77 0.29 9.08 15.09
C GLU A 77 1.56 9.01 14.23
N GLU A 78 1.97 7.79 13.76
CA GLU A 78 3.09 7.65 12.82
C GLU A 78 2.77 8.31 11.46
N LEU A 79 1.54 8.23 10.97
CA LEU A 79 1.09 8.91 9.76
C LEU A 79 1.14 10.43 9.93
N ALA A 80 0.61 10.96 11.04
CA ALA A 80 0.65 12.39 11.34
C ALA A 80 2.11 12.91 11.41
N ARG A 81 3.03 12.12 11.98
CA ARG A 81 4.46 12.45 12.04
C ARG A 81 5.15 12.47 10.68
N LYS A 82 4.75 11.57 9.77
CA LYS A 82 5.25 11.57 8.38
C LYS A 82 4.73 12.76 7.58
N GLY A 83 3.57 13.26 7.92
CA GLY A 83 2.80 14.23 7.15
C GLY A 83 1.89 13.54 6.14
N ILE A 84 0.73 14.14 5.91
CA ILE A 84 -0.22 13.72 4.88
C ILE A 84 -0.12 14.72 3.74
N PHE A 85 0.06 14.21 2.53
CA PHE A 85 0.01 15.01 1.31
C PHE A 85 -1.39 14.90 0.68
N ASP A 86 -2.04 16.04 0.41
CA ASP A 86 -3.35 16.04 -0.23
C ASP A 86 -3.21 16.04 -1.75
N SER A 87 -3.87 15.11 -2.41
CA SER A 87 -3.86 15.05 -3.88
C SER A 87 -4.51 16.26 -4.54
N ASP A 88 -5.27 17.05 -3.80
CA ASP A 88 -5.88 18.28 -4.31
C ASP A 88 -4.89 19.42 -4.45
N ASP A 89 -3.73 19.34 -3.80
CA ASP A 89 -2.61 20.26 -3.95
C ASP A 89 -1.78 20.00 -5.24
N LEU A 90 -2.06 18.89 -5.97
CA LEU A 90 -1.35 18.59 -7.21
C LEU A 90 -1.90 19.38 -8.39
N SER A 91 -1.01 19.90 -9.23
CA SER A 91 -1.35 20.44 -10.54
C SER A 91 -1.31 19.34 -11.60
N PRO A 92 -2.26 19.29 -12.54
CA PRO A 92 -2.24 18.31 -13.63
C PRO A 92 -1.11 18.63 -14.62
N LEU A 93 -0.38 17.61 -15.07
CA LEU A 93 0.57 17.73 -16.18
C LEU A 93 -0.12 17.62 -17.55
N GLN A 94 -1.23 16.86 -17.58
CA GLN A 94 -2.16 16.76 -18.72
C GLN A 94 -3.59 16.63 -18.18
N PRO A 95 -4.64 16.84 -18.96
CA PRO A 95 -6.01 16.73 -18.47
C PRO A 95 -6.28 15.40 -17.72
N GLY A 96 -6.53 15.49 -16.42
CA GLY A 96 -6.80 14.36 -15.54
C GLY A 96 -5.58 13.50 -15.15
N LEU A 97 -4.35 13.84 -15.62
CA LEU A 97 -3.13 13.10 -15.32
C LEU A 97 -2.18 13.92 -14.46
N TYR A 98 -1.73 13.31 -13.38
CA TYR A 98 -0.89 13.91 -12.35
C TYR A 98 0.33 13.05 -12.08
N LEU A 99 1.42 13.65 -11.66
CA LEU A 99 2.62 12.98 -11.19
C LEU A 99 2.94 13.45 -9.78
N TRP A 100 3.24 12.51 -8.90
CA TRP A 100 3.68 12.81 -7.55
C TRP A 100 4.80 11.87 -7.11
N GLN A 101 5.89 12.45 -6.60
CA GLN A 101 7.00 11.70 -6.03
C GLN A 101 6.90 11.71 -4.51
N GLY A 102 6.66 10.54 -3.91
CA GLY A 102 6.53 10.42 -2.46
C GLY A 102 6.10 9.03 -1.99
N ASP A 103 5.92 8.92 -0.68
CA ASP A 103 5.41 7.70 -0.03
C ASP A 103 3.89 7.59 -0.22
N ILE A 104 3.42 6.71 -1.10
CA ILE A 104 2.00 6.54 -1.43
C ILE A 104 1.13 6.28 -0.19
N THR A 105 1.73 5.75 0.90
CA THR A 105 1.01 5.50 2.16
C THR A 105 0.68 6.78 2.93
N THR A 106 1.16 7.94 2.46
CA THR A 106 0.85 9.26 3.02
C THR A 106 -0.04 10.10 2.12
N LEU A 107 -0.45 9.58 0.96
CA LEU A 107 -1.24 10.31 -0.02
C LEU A 107 -2.74 10.25 0.30
N ARG A 108 -3.35 11.42 0.51
CA ARG A 108 -4.81 11.55 0.62
C ARG A 108 -5.43 11.63 -0.77
N CYS A 109 -6.20 10.61 -1.14
CA CYS A 109 -7.00 10.52 -2.36
C CYS A 109 -8.14 9.51 -2.14
N ASP A 110 -8.97 9.22 -3.15
CA ASP A 110 -10.01 8.20 -2.95
C ASP A 110 -9.41 6.80 -2.86
N ALA A 111 -8.49 6.45 -3.76
CA ALA A 111 -7.87 5.13 -3.74
C ALA A 111 -6.39 5.15 -4.15
N ILE A 112 -5.62 4.26 -3.53
CA ILE A 112 -4.26 3.94 -3.96
C ILE A 112 -4.22 2.52 -4.52
N VAL A 113 -3.29 2.24 -5.44
CA VAL A 113 -3.10 0.91 -6.03
C VAL A 113 -1.91 0.22 -5.39
N ASN A 114 -2.12 -1.01 -4.95
CA ASN A 114 -1.11 -1.93 -4.47
C ASN A 114 -0.72 -2.92 -5.58
N ALA A 115 0.57 -2.99 -5.90
CA ALA A 115 1.14 -4.05 -6.74
C ALA A 115 1.36 -5.29 -5.85
N ALA A 116 0.35 -6.13 -5.78
CA ALA A 116 0.23 -7.26 -4.87
C ALA A 116 0.74 -8.58 -5.47
N ASN A 117 0.98 -9.56 -4.61
CA ASN A 117 1.10 -10.96 -5.02
C ASN A 117 -0.30 -11.59 -5.23
N SER A 118 -0.35 -12.78 -5.84
CA SER A 118 -1.62 -13.46 -6.15
C SER A 118 -2.46 -13.86 -4.94
N GLY A 119 -1.85 -14.01 -3.76
CA GLY A 119 -2.54 -14.27 -2.50
C GLY A 119 -3.16 -13.02 -1.87
N LEU A 120 -2.80 -11.82 -2.32
CA LEU A 120 -3.17 -10.49 -1.81
C LEU A 120 -2.86 -10.26 -0.32
N THR A 121 -2.15 -11.17 0.33
CA THR A 121 -1.90 -11.12 1.78
C THR A 121 -0.64 -10.35 2.16
N GLY A 122 -0.04 -9.64 1.22
CA GLY A 122 1.13 -8.81 1.44
C GLY A 122 2.47 -9.57 1.37
N CYS A 123 3.54 -8.83 1.43
CA CYS A 123 4.90 -9.37 1.48
C CYS A 123 5.25 -9.78 2.90
N TYR A 124 5.73 -11.03 3.09
CA TYR A 124 6.12 -11.58 4.39
C TYR A 124 7.60 -11.40 4.73
N ILE A 125 8.40 -10.79 3.86
CA ILE A 125 9.82 -10.54 4.13
C ILE A 125 9.96 -9.41 5.14
N PRO A 126 10.61 -9.63 6.30
CA PRO A 126 10.78 -8.61 7.33
C PRO A 126 11.43 -7.34 6.79
N ASN A 127 10.82 -6.20 7.06
CA ASN A 127 11.33 -4.87 6.67
C ASN A 127 11.60 -4.69 5.16
N HIS A 128 11.00 -5.51 4.31
CA HIS A 128 11.15 -5.38 2.87
C HIS A 128 10.67 -4.01 2.37
N ARG A 129 11.36 -3.46 1.37
CA ARG A 129 11.09 -2.10 0.86
C ARG A 129 10.15 -2.07 -0.35
N CYS A 130 9.41 -3.15 -0.62
CA CYS A 130 8.40 -3.14 -1.67
C CYS A 130 7.12 -2.43 -1.21
N ILE A 131 6.34 -1.99 -2.19
CA ILE A 131 5.09 -1.26 -1.97
C ILE A 131 4.06 -2.11 -1.22
N ASP A 132 3.96 -3.40 -1.54
CA ASP A 132 3.04 -4.35 -0.91
C ASP A 132 3.32 -4.48 0.61
N ASN A 133 4.61 -4.57 1.00
CA ASN A 133 5.01 -4.55 2.41
C ASN A 133 4.63 -3.23 3.10
N ALA A 134 4.86 -2.09 2.45
CA ALA A 134 4.57 -0.78 3.02
C ALA A 134 3.06 -0.59 3.24
N ILE A 135 2.24 -0.87 2.23
CA ILE A 135 0.78 -0.72 2.30
C ILE A 135 0.21 -1.61 3.42
N HIS A 136 0.60 -2.90 3.48
CA HIS A 136 0.14 -3.80 4.53
C HIS A 136 0.61 -3.39 5.94
N THR A 137 1.82 -2.85 6.05
CA THR A 137 2.33 -2.34 7.33
C THR A 137 1.51 -1.15 7.84
N TYR A 138 1.34 -0.13 7.00
CA TYR A 138 0.72 1.14 7.43
C TYR A 138 -0.81 1.11 7.41
N SER A 139 -1.42 0.18 6.71
CA SER A 139 -2.85 -0.12 6.81
C SER A 139 -3.21 -0.83 8.12
N GLY A 140 -2.29 -1.63 8.66
CA GLY A 140 -2.47 -2.45 9.86
C GLY A 140 -2.79 -3.91 9.54
N VAL A 141 -2.76 -4.77 10.58
CA VAL A 141 -2.92 -6.24 10.44
C VAL A 141 -4.28 -6.65 9.88
N GLN A 142 -5.30 -5.81 10.03
CA GLN A 142 -6.66 -6.05 9.52
C GLN A 142 -6.73 -6.11 8.00
N LEU A 143 -5.87 -5.40 7.26
CA LEU A 143 -5.86 -5.47 5.81
C LEU A 143 -5.50 -6.89 5.32
N ARG A 144 -4.46 -7.50 5.92
CA ARG A 144 -4.05 -8.86 5.57
C ARG A 144 -5.15 -9.88 5.85
N LEU A 145 -5.82 -9.76 7.00
CA LEU A 145 -6.94 -10.64 7.35
C LEU A 145 -8.11 -10.46 6.38
N TYR A 146 -8.42 -9.21 5.99
CA TYR A 146 -9.48 -8.93 5.01
C TYR A 146 -9.18 -9.57 3.66
N CYS A 147 -7.96 -9.40 3.14
CA CYS A 147 -7.52 -10.01 1.89
C CYS A 147 -7.54 -11.55 1.94
N ASP A 148 -7.07 -12.14 3.04
CA ASP A 148 -7.09 -13.59 3.23
C ASP A 148 -8.52 -14.16 3.17
N ARG A 149 -9.47 -13.52 3.87
CA ARG A 149 -10.88 -13.91 3.82
C ARG A 149 -11.47 -13.78 2.41
N MET A 150 -11.12 -12.73 1.70
CA MET A 150 -11.58 -12.47 0.33
C MET A 150 -11.07 -13.56 -0.62
N ILE A 151 -9.77 -13.91 -0.56
CA ILE A 151 -9.16 -14.96 -1.38
C ILE A 151 -9.72 -16.35 -1.02
N LYS A 152 -9.88 -16.66 0.26
CA LYS A 152 -10.49 -17.92 0.72
C LYS A 152 -11.93 -18.06 0.24
N SER A 153 -12.71 -16.99 0.31
CA SER A 153 -14.09 -16.97 -0.20
C SER A 153 -14.15 -17.14 -1.72
N GLN A 154 -13.17 -16.60 -2.44
CA GLN A 154 -13.04 -16.76 -3.90
C GLN A 154 -12.65 -18.19 -4.28
N GLY A 155 -11.87 -18.89 -3.46
CA GLY A 155 -11.44 -20.28 -3.67
C GLY A 155 -10.24 -20.48 -4.60
N TYR A 156 -9.65 -19.39 -5.13
CA TYR A 156 -8.46 -19.42 -5.98
C TYR A 156 -7.66 -18.11 -5.82
N TYR A 157 -6.37 -18.15 -6.17
CA TYR A 157 -5.50 -16.97 -6.15
C TYR A 157 -5.90 -15.94 -7.20
N GLU A 158 -5.70 -14.66 -6.90
CA GLU A 158 -6.03 -13.58 -7.84
C GLU A 158 -5.20 -13.67 -9.12
N PRO A 159 -5.84 -13.75 -10.29
CA PRO A 159 -5.13 -13.81 -11.56
C PRO A 159 -4.41 -12.51 -11.90
N THR A 160 -3.28 -12.61 -12.63
CA THR A 160 -2.57 -11.46 -13.18
C THR A 160 -3.49 -10.62 -14.08
N GLY A 161 -3.44 -9.31 -13.94
CA GLY A 161 -4.24 -8.36 -14.73
C GLY A 161 -5.62 -8.07 -14.14
N ARG A 162 -6.01 -8.72 -13.04
CA ARG A 162 -7.26 -8.46 -12.31
C ARG A 162 -7.03 -7.50 -11.16
N ALA A 163 -8.13 -6.97 -10.60
CA ALA A 163 -8.09 -6.08 -9.43
C ALA A 163 -9.17 -6.42 -8.40
N LYS A 164 -8.86 -6.17 -7.13
CA LYS A 164 -9.76 -6.24 -5.98
C LYS A 164 -9.69 -4.94 -5.21
N ILE A 165 -10.76 -4.60 -4.49
CA ILE A 165 -10.83 -3.40 -3.65
C ILE A 165 -11.04 -3.79 -2.19
N THR A 166 -10.37 -3.08 -1.30
CA THR A 166 -10.50 -3.22 0.16
C THR A 166 -10.61 -1.85 0.82
N PRO A 167 -11.15 -1.77 2.05
CA PRO A 167 -10.94 -0.59 2.89
C PRO A 167 -9.45 -0.32 3.11
N ALA A 168 -9.06 0.94 3.25
CA ALA A 168 -7.66 1.32 3.45
C ALA A 168 -7.22 1.31 4.92
N PHE A 169 -8.17 1.18 5.85
CA PHE A 169 -7.96 1.17 7.31
C PHE A 169 -7.21 2.41 7.82
N ASN A 170 -5.92 2.28 8.17
CA ASN A 170 -5.15 3.37 8.76
C ASN A 170 -4.46 4.30 7.73
N LEU A 171 -4.61 4.04 6.43
CA LEU A 171 -4.07 4.92 5.38
C LEU A 171 -4.98 6.15 5.18
N PRO A 172 -4.46 7.27 4.66
CA PRO A 172 -5.23 8.50 4.48
C PRO A 172 -6.16 8.48 3.26
N CYS A 173 -6.13 7.41 2.44
CA CYS A 173 -7.09 7.16 1.36
C CYS A 173 -8.31 6.37 1.86
N LYS A 174 -9.37 6.28 1.05
CA LYS A 174 -10.58 5.51 1.41
C LYS A 174 -10.41 4.02 1.13
N TYR A 175 -9.76 3.68 0.01
CA TYR A 175 -9.64 2.31 -0.49
C TYR A 175 -8.22 1.99 -0.95
N VAL A 176 -7.89 0.69 -0.91
CA VAL A 176 -6.75 0.11 -1.62
C VAL A 176 -7.26 -0.80 -2.72
N LEU A 177 -6.80 -0.57 -3.95
CA LEU A 177 -7.02 -1.50 -5.05
C LEU A 177 -5.79 -2.39 -5.21
N HIS A 178 -5.98 -3.70 -5.12
CA HIS A 178 -4.90 -4.67 -5.25
C HIS A 178 -4.93 -5.26 -6.64
N THR A 179 -3.80 -5.23 -7.35
CA THR A 179 -3.66 -5.87 -8.67
C THR A 179 -2.37 -6.68 -8.73
N VAL A 180 -2.43 -7.79 -9.43
CA VAL A 180 -1.27 -8.69 -9.61
C VAL A 180 -0.68 -8.40 -10.98
N GLY A 181 0.51 -7.80 -10.99
CA GLY A 181 1.23 -7.51 -12.23
C GLY A 181 1.91 -8.74 -12.83
N PRO A 182 2.27 -8.71 -14.13
CA PRO A 182 3.07 -9.76 -14.75
C PRO A 182 4.50 -9.78 -14.21
N ILE A 183 5.07 -11.00 -14.08
CA ILE A 183 6.48 -11.23 -13.80
C ILE A 183 7.19 -11.47 -15.12
N VAL A 184 8.23 -10.69 -15.43
CA VAL A 184 8.99 -10.82 -16.67
C VAL A 184 10.20 -11.72 -16.45
N TYR A 185 10.27 -12.80 -17.19
CA TYR A 185 11.42 -13.70 -17.24
C TYR A 185 12.14 -13.52 -18.58
N GLY A 186 13.21 -12.73 -18.59
CA GLY A 186 13.96 -12.41 -19.81
C GLY A 186 13.35 -11.27 -20.62
N SER A 187 12.98 -11.49 -21.87
CA SER A 187 12.40 -10.44 -22.74
C SER A 187 10.90 -10.29 -22.53
N VAL A 188 10.42 -9.04 -22.55
CA VAL A 188 8.98 -8.74 -22.44
C VAL A 188 8.23 -9.29 -23.65
N THR A 189 7.17 -10.03 -23.41
CA THR A 189 6.28 -10.57 -24.43
C THR A 189 5.06 -9.67 -24.68
N LYS A 190 4.35 -9.90 -25.80
CA LYS A 190 3.05 -9.24 -26.04
C LYS A 190 2.03 -9.56 -24.95
N GLN A 191 2.09 -10.76 -24.37
CA GLN A 191 1.21 -11.17 -23.28
C GLN A 191 1.49 -10.34 -22.01
N ASP A 192 2.76 -10.12 -21.65
CA ASP A 192 3.13 -9.30 -20.49
C ASP A 192 2.64 -7.86 -20.64
N VAL A 193 2.77 -7.29 -21.85
CA VAL A 193 2.24 -5.95 -22.16
C VAL A 193 0.73 -5.89 -21.97
N ASN A 194 -0.02 -6.89 -22.49
CA ASN A 194 -1.48 -6.95 -22.34
C ASN A 194 -1.89 -7.15 -20.88
N LEU A 195 -1.18 -7.95 -20.12
CA LEU A 195 -1.45 -8.18 -18.70
C LEU A 195 -1.19 -6.93 -17.88
N LEU A 196 -0.09 -6.20 -18.14
CA LEU A 196 0.19 -4.95 -17.45
C LEU A 196 -0.87 -3.88 -17.79
N ARG A 197 -1.27 -3.74 -19.05
CA ARG A 197 -2.40 -2.87 -19.46
C ARG A 197 -3.69 -3.26 -18.72
N SER A 198 -3.95 -4.56 -18.60
CA SER A 198 -5.12 -5.08 -17.88
C SER A 198 -5.11 -4.70 -16.39
N CYS A 199 -3.94 -4.67 -15.72
CA CYS A 199 -3.83 -4.22 -14.33
C CYS A 199 -4.35 -2.78 -14.16
N TYR A 200 -3.87 -1.85 -14.98
CA TYR A 200 -4.32 -0.45 -14.96
C TYR A 200 -5.80 -0.32 -15.27
N LEU A 201 -6.26 -0.98 -16.34
CA LEU A 201 -7.66 -0.91 -16.78
C LEU A 201 -8.62 -1.51 -15.75
N SER A 202 -8.26 -2.65 -15.13
CA SER A 202 -9.08 -3.29 -14.09
C SER A 202 -9.21 -2.41 -12.85
N CYS A 203 -8.12 -1.77 -12.41
CA CYS A 203 -8.17 -0.82 -11.30
C CYS A 203 -9.03 0.41 -11.63
N LEU A 204 -8.87 0.99 -12.82
CA LEU A 204 -9.66 2.16 -13.25
C LEU A 204 -11.16 1.84 -13.34
N LYS A 205 -11.52 0.69 -13.92
CA LYS A 205 -12.92 0.24 -14.00
C LYS A 205 -13.50 0.02 -12.61
N LEU A 206 -12.80 -0.73 -11.77
CA LEU A 206 -13.26 -1.00 -10.40
C LEU A 206 -13.41 0.27 -9.56
N ALA A 207 -12.49 1.24 -9.71
CA ALA A 207 -12.60 2.55 -9.07
C ALA A 207 -13.83 3.33 -9.59
N ALA A 208 -14.10 3.29 -10.91
CA ALA A 208 -15.26 3.93 -11.50
C ALA A 208 -16.58 3.30 -11.05
N GLU A 209 -16.65 1.97 -10.94
CA GLU A 209 -17.80 1.21 -10.41
C GLU A 209 -18.13 1.59 -8.95
N GLN A 210 -17.13 2.03 -8.18
CA GLN A 210 -17.28 2.54 -6.82
C GLN A 210 -17.48 4.07 -6.76
N ASP A 211 -17.76 4.71 -7.89
CA ASP A 211 -17.93 6.17 -8.02
C ASP A 211 -16.78 7.02 -7.48
N LEU A 212 -15.54 6.48 -7.46
CA LEU A 212 -14.36 7.21 -7.02
C LEU A 212 -13.99 8.31 -8.04
N LYS A 213 -13.34 9.38 -7.57
CA LYS A 213 -12.92 10.52 -8.39
C LYS A 213 -11.41 10.56 -8.62
N SER A 214 -10.63 10.00 -7.68
CA SER A 214 -9.17 10.00 -7.73
C SER A 214 -8.58 8.61 -7.44
N ILE A 215 -7.53 8.25 -8.21
CA ILE A 215 -6.79 7.00 -8.06
C ILE A 215 -5.30 7.25 -8.23
N ALA A 216 -4.47 6.72 -7.33
CA ALA A 216 -3.03 6.81 -7.41
C ALA A 216 -2.40 5.44 -7.68
N PHE A 217 -1.63 5.34 -8.75
CA PHE A 217 -0.92 4.13 -9.15
C PHE A 217 0.54 4.17 -8.72
N CYS A 218 1.02 3.11 -8.08
CA CYS A 218 2.45 2.83 -8.00
C CYS A 218 2.99 2.30 -9.33
N CYS A 219 4.32 2.17 -9.47
CA CYS A 219 4.98 1.60 -10.65
C CYS A 219 4.81 0.06 -10.67
N ILE A 220 3.67 -0.43 -11.22
CA ILE A 220 3.31 -1.85 -11.23
C ILE A 220 4.36 -2.68 -11.99
N SER A 221 4.78 -3.80 -11.42
CA SER A 221 5.75 -4.79 -11.96
C SER A 221 7.19 -4.31 -12.16
N THR A 222 7.55 -3.04 -11.88
CA THR A 222 8.89 -2.52 -12.18
C THR A 222 9.94 -2.78 -11.09
N GLY A 223 9.54 -3.38 -9.95
CA GLY A 223 10.43 -3.83 -8.90
C GLY A 223 10.80 -5.30 -9.07
N GLU A 224 10.40 -6.13 -8.11
CA GLU A 224 10.69 -7.57 -8.05
C GLU A 224 10.16 -8.38 -9.26
N PHE A 225 9.26 -7.81 -10.05
CA PHE A 225 8.68 -8.46 -11.24
C PHE A 225 9.40 -8.08 -12.55
N HIS A 226 10.46 -7.28 -12.48
CA HIS A 226 11.43 -7.00 -13.54
C HIS A 226 10.86 -6.44 -14.86
N PHE A 227 9.67 -5.84 -14.85
CA PHE A 227 9.16 -5.19 -16.05
C PHE A 227 9.96 -3.89 -16.32
N PRO A 228 10.46 -3.62 -17.55
CA PRO A 228 11.24 -2.43 -17.84
C PRO A 228 10.47 -1.14 -17.55
N ASN A 229 11.05 -0.25 -16.73
CA ASN A 229 10.38 0.93 -16.20
C ASN A 229 9.81 1.85 -17.30
N GLN A 230 10.59 2.11 -18.36
CA GLN A 230 10.17 3.01 -19.43
C GLN A 230 8.98 2.46 -20.23
N LEU A 231 8.97 1.14 -20.50
CA LEU A 231 7.86 0.50 -21.18
C LEU A 231 6.63 0.42 -20.29
N ALA A 232 6.81 0.10 -19.00
CA ALA A 232 5.72 0.05 -18.02
C ALA A 232 5.05 1.43 -17.85
N ALA A 233 5.82 2.50 -17.73
CA ALA A 233 5.31 3.86 -17.62
C ALA A 233 4.53 4.29 -18.88
N ARG A 234 5.02 3.93 -20.08
CA ARG A 234 4.28 4.19 -21.33
C ARG A 234 2.93 3.51 -21.35
N ILE A 235 2.88 2.20 -21.01
CA ILE A 235 1.63 1.44 -20.93
C ILE A 235 0.67 2.06 -19.92
N ALA A 236 1.18 2.47 -18.75
CA ALA A 236 0.39 3.13 -17.71
C ALA A 236 -0.26 4.42 -18.20
N VAL A 237 0.56 5.31 -18.78
CA VAL A 237 0.10 6.62 -19.28
C VAL A 237 -0.89 6.47 -20.43
N GLU A 238 -0.60 5.61 -21.40
CA GLU A 238 -1.49 5.36 -22.54
C GLU A 238 -2.83 4.79 -22.07
N THR A 239 -2.82 3.80 -21.18
CA THR A 239 -4.05 3.19 -20.64
C THR A 239 -4.89 4.20 -19.85
N ALA A 240 -4.27 5.03 -19.05
CA ALA A 240 -4.97 6.09 -18.29
C ALA A 240 -5.57 7.15 -19.23
N LYS A 241 -4.84 7.59 -20.26
CA LYS A 241 -5.33 8.53 -21.28
C LYS A 241 -6.54 7.98 -22.04
N GLU A 242 -6.47 6.72 -22.47
CA GLU A 242 -7.58 6.05 -23.15
C GLU A 242 -8.81 5.99 -22.25
N PHE A 243 -8.64 5.59 -20.99
CA PHE A 243 -9.73 5.48 -20.03
C PHE A 243 -10.39 6.84 -19.73
N LEU A 244 -9.60 7.91 -19.53
CA LEU A 244 -10.13 9.24 -19.22
C LEU A 244 -10.96 9.86 -20.36
N ARG A 245 -10.85 9.34 -21.59
CA ARG A 245 -11.73 9.73 -22.72
C ARG A 245 -13.12 9.11 -22.63
N THR A 246 -13.30 8.09 -21.79
CA THR A 246 -14.59 7.45 -21.58
C THR A 246 -15.42 8.22 -20.54
N GLN A 247 -16.75 8.08 -20.59
CA GLN A 247 -17.59 8.59 -19.51
C GLN A 247 -17.41 7.72 -18.26
N SER A 248 -16.80 8.27 -17.22
CA SER A 248 -16.60 7.59 -15.95
C SER A 248 -16.64 8.62 -14.80
N SER A 249 -16.59 8.13 -13.56
CA SER A 249 -16.48 9.01 -12.38
C SER A 249 -15.07 9.56 -12.17
N ILE A 250 -14.04 8.87 -12.67
CA ILE A 250 -12.63 9.21 -12.44
C ILE A 250 -12.29 10.54 -13.12
N ARG A 251 -11.70 11.45 -12.36
CA ARG A 251 -11.24 12.78 -12.81
C ARG A 251 -9.74 12.98 -12.61
N LYS A 252 -9.12 12.19 -11.72
CA LYS A 252 -7.73 12.37 -11.31
C LYS A 252 -7.04 11.00 -11.28
N VAL A 253 -6.10 10.78 -12.20
CA VAL A 253 -5.18 9.63 -12.20
C VAL A 253 -3.80 10.14 -11.83
N ILE A 254 -3.26 9.69 -10.71
CA ILE A 254 -1.98 10.09 -10.16
C ILE A 254 -0.98 8.97 -10.38
N PHE A 255 0.10 9.23 -11.10
CA PHE A 255 1.25 8.34 -11.14
C PHE A 255 2.13 8.65 -9.96
N ASN A 256 2.12 7.77 -8.96
CA ASN A 256 3.01 7.88 -7.82
C ASN A 256 4.32 7.18 -8.12
N VAL A 257 5.40 7.91 -8.02
CA VAL A 257 6.77 7.42 -8.15
C VAL A 257 7.54 7.61 -6.85
N PHE A 258 8.46 6.72 -6.56
CA PHE A 258 9.31 6.82 -5.37
C PHE A 258 10.76 7.13 -5.74
N LYS A 259 11.26 6.50 -6.81
CA LYS A 259 12.64 6.67 -7.30
C LYS A 259 12.72 7.82 -8.29
N GLU A 260 13.85 8.54 -8.26
CA GLU A 260 14.11 9.64 -9.19
C GLU A 260 14.10 9.20 -10.66
N ASN A 261 14.62 8.02 -10.98
CA ASN A 261 14.59 7.47 -12.33
C ASN A 261 13.15 7.34 -12.86
N ASP A 262 12.22 6.86 -12.03
CA ASP A 262 10.81 6.75 -12.43
C ASP A 262 10.20 8.14 -12.63
N ARG A 263 10.54 9.11 -11.78
CA ARG A 263 10.08 10.50 -11.92
C ARG A 263 10.47 11.07 -13.29
N ILE A 264 11.73 10.93 -13.67
CA ILE A 264 12.24 11.41 -14.97
C ILE A 264 11.46 10.78 -16.13
N ILE A 265 11.24 9.45 -16.08
CA ILE A 265 10.50 8.73 -17.13
C ILE A 265 9.07 9.27 -17.27
N TYR A 266 8.35 9.46 -16.15
CA TYR A 266 6.99 9.98 -16.19
C TYR A 266 6.93 11.47 -16.57
N ASP A 267 7.87 12.29 -16.12
CA ASP A 267 7.99 13.68 -16.55
C ASP A 267 8.17 13.80 -18.07
N GLU A 268 9.01 12.96 -18.67
CA GLU A 268 9.19 12.92 -20.13
C GLU A 268 7.92 12.51 -20.89
N LEU A 269 7.18 11.54 -20.36
CA LEU A 269 5.96 11.02 -21.00
C LEU A 269 4.78 11.99 -20.89
N LEU A 270 4.70 12.71 -19.78
CA LEU A 270 3.61 13.64 -19.48
C LEU A 270 3.93 15.07 -19.92
N GLY A 271 5.21 15.47 -19.97
CA GLY A 271 5.66 16.81 -20.37
C GLY A 271 5.71 17.04 -21.89
N LYS A 272 5.83 16.01 -22.71
CA LYS A 272 6.01 16.13 -24.18
C LYS A 272 4.84 16.74 -24.97
N ASN A 273 3.69 17.01 -24.33
CA ASN A 273 2.55 17.63 -25.02
C ASN A 273 2.42 19.16 -24.78
N GLN A 274 3.44 19.83 -24.23
CA GLN A 274 3.41 21.30 -24.09
C GLN A 274 3.93 22.07 -25.34
N LEU A 275 4.31 21.33 -26.41
CA LEU A 275 4.92 21.91 -27.64
C LEU A 275 4.19 21.41 -28.91
N SER A 276 2.86 21.44 -28.93
CA SER A 276 2.14 21.31 -30.20
C SER A 276 0.91 22.20 -30.23
#